data_1b3ff7ded2af41c7aaebefa5d26e59f9
#
_entry.id   1b3ff7ded2af41c7aaebefa5d26e59f9
#
_cell.length_a   1.000
_cell.length_b   1.000
_cell.length_c   1.000
_cell.angle_alpha   90.00
_cell.angle_beta   90.00
_cell.angle_gamma   90.00
#
_symmetry.space_group_name_H-M   'P 1'
#
loop_
_entity.id
_entity.type
_entity.pdbx_description
1 polymer ?
#
loop_
_entity_poly.entity_id
_entity_poly.type
_entity_poly.pdbx_seq_one_letter_code
_entity_poly.pdbx_strand_id
1 'polypeptide(L)'
;MRLVGWGALKKHDYRDEPTAGGHDGPKLEMVWLPYHRVRIPLTKAGYQGAFELLVGGHDAVVVRITGGGFELEAALDRDQFAPTVTVEQAVEIARGQLTLARVREPGWSNQDFDVGRPEVEPLLYPLWAYYYERRKGMLDVLLLDAVTGKLVGSRTKVAFLTAITAAMKT
;
A
#
# COMPACT_ATOMS: atom_id res chain seq x y z
N MET A 1 -9.11 -9.17 0.21
CA MET A 1 -9.50 -8.16 1.21
C MET A 1 -9.15 -6.78 0.67
N ARG A 2 -10.10 -5.88 0.56
CA ARG A 2 -9.96 -4.59 -0.12
C ARG A 2 -9.85 -3.48 0.91
N LEU A 3 -8.87 -2.60 0.79
CA LEU A 3 -8.74 -1.43 1.63
C LEU A 3 -9.56 -0.29 1.04
N VAL A 4 -10.48 0.27 1.81
CA VAL A 4 -11.17 1.51 1.48
C VAL A 4 -10.71 2.57 2.47
N GLY A 5 -9.97 3.54 1.96
CA GLY A 5 -9.52 4.67 2.80
C GLY A 5 -10.69 5.59 3.16
N TRP A 6 -10.72 6.04 4.39
CA TRP A 6 -11.70 7.01 4.87
C TRP A 6 -11.56 8.33 4.11
N GLY A 7 -12.62 8.71 3.40
CA GLY A 7 -12.81 10.06 2.86
C GLY A 7 -12.00 10.46 1.63
N ALA A 8 -11.14 9.58 1.08
CA ALA A 8 -10.27 9.94 -0.05
C ALA A 8 -10.80 9.50 -1.42
N LEU A 9 -11.71 8.56 -1.49
CA LEU A 9 -12.33 8.15 -2.74
C LEU A 9 -13.51 9.05 -3.10
N LYS A 10 -13.26 10.28 -3.41
CA LYS A 10 -14.17 11.00 -4.31
C LYS A 10 -14.00 10.38 -5.68
N LYS A 11 -14.85 9.40 -5.98
CA LYS A 11 -14.94 8.72 -7.28
C LYS A 11 -15.00 9.68 -8.51
N HIS A 12 -15.13 10.97 -8.28
CA HIS A 12 -15.33 11.99 -9.28
C HIS A 12 -14.05 12.61 -9.82
N ASP A 13 -13.01 12.66 -9.02
CA ASP A 13 -11.80 13.41 -9.41
C ASP A 13 -10.89 12.65 -10.39
N TYR A 14 -11.16 11.33 -10.59
CA TYR A 14 -10.36 10.50 -11.51
C TYR A 14 -11.19 9.91 -12.66
N ARG A 15 -12.49 10.20 -12.73
CA ARG A 15 -13.36 9.77 -13.83
C ARG A 15 -13.48 10.76 -14.96
N ASP A 16 -13.04 11.97 -14.77
CA ASP A 16 -12.87 12.86 -15.91
C ASP A 16 -11.68 12.30 -16.70
N GLU A 17 -12.04 11.41 -17.65
CA GLU A 17 -11.15 11.01 -18.72
C GLU A 17 -10.45 12.27 -19.21
N PRO A 18 -9.13 12.31 -19.23
CA PRO A 18 -8.48 13.31 -20.04
C PRO A 18 -8.98 13.05 -21.45
N THR A 19 -9.86 13.89 -21.94
CA THR A 19 -10.31 13.94 -23.33
C THR A 19 -9.12 14.30 -24.22
N ALA A 20 -8.19 13.36 -24.37
CA ALA A 20 -7.21 13.39 -25.42
C ALA A 20 -7.90 12.89 -26.68
N GLY A 21 -8.24 13.81 -27.53
CA GLY A 21 -8.81 13.49 -28.84
C GLY A 21 -7.92 12.54 -29.62
N GLY A 22 -8.53 11.48 -30.16
CA GLY A 22 -7.88 10.57 -31.10
C GLY A 22 -7.84 9.13 -30.58
N HIS A 23 -8.37 8.25 -31.37
CA HIS A 23 -8.42 6.80 -31.26
C HIS A 23 -7.30 6.19 -30.40
N ASP A 24 -7.63 5.45 -29.36
CA ASP A 24 -6.78 4.85 -28.35
C ASP A 24 -6.27 5.83 -27.27
N GLY A 25 -7.19 6.39 -26.49
CA GLY A 25 -6.88 7.11 -25.26
C GLY A 25 -6.12 6.22 -24.26
N PRO A 26 -5.27 6.82 -23.44
CA PRO A 26 -4.50 6.08 -22.46
C PRO A 26 -5.43 5.30 -21.54
N LYS A 27 -5.17 4.01 -21.39
CA LYS A 27 -5.96 3.14 -20.51
C LYS A 27 -5.64 3.47 -19.07
N LEU A 28 -6.61 4.04 -18.37
CA LEU A 28 -6.59 4.16 -16.92
C LEU A 28 -7.20 2.88 -16.33
N GLU A 29 -6.44 2.18 -15.53
CA GLU A 29 -6.84 0.91 -14.95
C GLU A 29 -6.66 0.95 -13.44
N MET A 30 -7.64 0.43 -12.69
CA MET A 30 -7.46 0.21 -11.26
C MET A 30 -6.79 -1.12 -11.03
N VAL A 31 -5.62 -1.08 -10.42
CA VAL A 31 -4.80 -2.25 -10.07
C VAL A 31 -4.70 -2.39 -8.57
N TRP A 32 -4.55 -3.61 -8.11
CA TRP A 32 -4.52 -3.95 -6.70
C TRP A 32 -3.19 -4.61 -6.37
N LEU A 33 -2.37 -3.93 -5.56
CA LEU A 33 -1.11 -4.52 -5.09
C LEU A 33 -1.29 -5.18 -3.73
N PRO A 34 -0.65 -6.34 -3.51
CA PRO A 34 -0.66 -6.99 -2.21
C PRO A 34 0.15 -6.18 -1.20
N TYR A 35 -0.40 -6.03 -0.01
CA TYR A 35 0.22 -5.45 1.16
C TYR A 35 -0.02 -6.34 2.37
N HIS A 36 0.85 -6.24 3.36
CA HIS A 36 0.64 -6.81 4.68
C HIS A 36 0.29 -5.67 5.64
N ARG A 37 -0.90 -5.71 6.23
CA ARG A 37 -1.22 -4.89 7.38
C ARG A 37 -0.62 -5.56 8.60
N VAL A 38 0.33 -4.90 9.25
CA VAL A 38 0.95 -5.39 10.47
C VAL A 38 0.50 -4.51 11.63
N ARG A 39 -0.13 -5.12 12.61
CA ARG A 39 -0.58 -4.48 13.84
C ARG A 39 0.21 -5.04 15.01
N ILE A 40 0.91 -4.18 15.73
CA ILE A 40 1.65 -4.54 16.94
C ILE A 40 0.93 -3.94 18.13
N PRO A 41 0.26 -4.75 18.97
CA PRO A 41 -0.41 -4.26 20.17
C PRO A 41 0.60 -3.63 21.14
N LEU A 42 0.21 -2.51 21.72
CA LEU A 42 1.00 -1.79 22.70
C LEU A 42 0.15 -1.53 23.93
N THR A 43 0.64 -1.98 25.09
CA THR A 43 -0.05 -1.79 26.37
C THR A 43 0.84 -1.09 27.36
N LYS A 44 0.24 -0.27 28.20
CA LYS A 44 0.85 0.41 29.35
C LYS A 44 -0.25 0.67 30.36
N ALA A 45 0.09 0.91 31.61
CA ALA A 45 -0.89 1.24 32.65
C ALA A 45 -1.84 2.37 32.20
N GLY A 46 -3.13 2.05 32.03
CA GLY A 46 -4.15 2.99 31.57
C GLY A 46 -4.19 3.27 30.04
N TYR A 47 -3.37 2.59 29.25
CA TYR A 47 -3.35 2.75 27.78
C TYR A 47 -3.38 1.40 27.08
N GLN A 48 -4.25 1.30 26.07
CA GLN A 48 -4.25 0.20 25.11
C GLN A 48 -4.30 0.80 23.70
N GLY A 49 -3.36 0.41 22.86
CA GLY A 49 -3.27 0.88 21.48
C GLY A 49 -2.52 -0.10 20.60
N ALA A 50 -2.21 0.34 19.42
CA ALA A 50 -1.40 -0.46 18.49
C ALA A 50 -0.54 0.45 17.61
N PHE A 51 0.60 -0.08 17.22
CA PHE A 51 1.42 0.45 16.13
C PHE A 51 1.04 -0.27 14.85
N GLU A 52 0.50 0.46 13.87
CA GLU A 52 -0.02 -0.12 12.65
C GLU A 52 0.73 0.39 11.42
N LEU A 53 1.07 -0.55 10.53
CA LEU A 53 1.77 -0.29 9.28
C LEU A 53 1.15 -1.10 8.14
N LEU A 54 1.25 -0.54 6.94
CA LEU A 54 1.16 -1.29 5.70
C LEU A 54 2.57 -1.53 5.17
N VAL A 55 2.88 -2.78 4.87
CA VAL A 55 4.15 -3.19 4.27
C VAL A 55 3.86 -3.69 2.86
N GLY A 56 4.45 -3.05 1.85
CA GLY A 56 4.27 -3.44 0.45
C GLY A 56 4.74 -4.87 0.19
N GLY A 57 3.89 -5.66 -0.45
CA GLY A 57 4.15 -7.08 -0.72
C GLY A 57 5.28 -7.34 -1.73
N HIS A 58 5.72 -6.33 -2.48
CA HIS A 58 6.79 -6.47 -3.47
C HIS A 58 7.98 -5.56 -3.21
N ASP A 59 7.75 -4.37 -2.66
CA ASP A 59 8.77 -3.33 -2.54
C ASP A 59 9.21 -3.09 -1.10
N ALA A 60 8.54 -3.75 -0.14
CA ALA A 60 8.74 -3.53 1.30
C ALA A 60 8.61 -2.05 1.71
N VAL A 61 7.95 -1.22 0.89
CA VAL A 61 7.64 0.17 1.24
C VAL A 61 6.67 0.17 2.42
N VAL A 62 6.97 1.01 3.39
CA VAL A 62 6.17 1.10 4.62
C VAL A 62 5.35 2.37 4.60
N VAL A 63 4.06 2.22 4.86
CA VAL A 63 3.14 3.31 5.10
C VAL A 63 2.61 3.18 6.53
N ARG A 64 2.89 4.18 7.37
CA ARG A 64 2.36 4.22 8.73
C ARG A 64 0.91 4.67 8.72
N ILE A 65 0.06 3.93 9.41
CA ILE A 65 -1.34 4.29 9.59
C ILE A 65 -1.44 5.20 10.82
N THR A 66 -1.83 6.45 10.60
CA THR A 66 -2.04 7.43 11.68
C THR A 66 -3.49 7.88 11.65
N GLY A 67 -4.20 7.68 12.76
CA GLY A 67 -5.61 8.12 12.90
C GLY A 67 -6.62 7.20 12.23
N GLY A 68 -7.77 7.05 12.81
CA GLY A 68 -8.96 6.26 12.47
C GLY A 68 -8.86 5.34 11.26
N GLY A 69 -8.98 4.10 11.53
CA GLY A 69 -8.74 2.94 10.68
C GLY A 69 -9.22 2.99 9.22
N PHE A 70 -8.79 1.98 8.50
CA PHE A 70 -9.30 1.68 7.17
C PHE A 70 -10.47 0.70 7.28
N GLU A 71 -11.50 0.91 6.51
CA GLU A 71 -12.52 -0.11 6.31
C GLU A 71 -12.01 -1.14 5.31
N LEU A 72 -12.07 -2.40 5.69
CA LEU A 72 -11.70 -3.52 4.84
C LEU A 72 -12.97 -4.13 4.25
N GLU A 73 -13.09 -4.09 2.94
CA GLU A 73 -14.10 -4.88 2.24
C GLU A 73 -13.58 -6.30 1.98
N ALA A 74 -14.51 -7.26 1.85
CA ALA A 74 -14.15 -8.62 1.46
C ALA A 74 -13.38 -8.63 0.14
N ALA A 75 -12.38 -9.49 0.04
CA ALA A 75 -11.59 -9.65 -1.16
C ALA A 75 -12.50 -10.00 -2.34
N LEU A 76 -12.35 -9.26 -3.42
CA LEU A 76 -12.87 -9.70 -4.70
C LEU A 76 -11.98 -10.85 -5.18
N ASP A 77 -12.62 -11.91 -5.66
CA ASP A 77 -11.95 -13.07 -6.28
C ASP A 77 -11.37 -12.61 -7.64
N ARG A 78 -10.22 -11.96 -7.59
CA ARG A 78 -9.50 -11.48 -8.78
C ARG A 78 -8.06 -11.96 -8.71
N ASP A 79 -7.53 -12.28 -9.88
CA ASP A 79 -6.12 -12.60 -10.08
C ASP A 79 -5.24 -11.54 -9.42
N GLN A 80 -4.59 -11.94 -8.34
CA GLN A 80 -3.79 -11.06 -7.52
C GLN A 80 -2.33 -11.42 -7.70
N PHE A 81 -1.50 -10.41 -7.79
CA PHE A 81 -0.06 -10.62 -7.76
C PHE A 81 0.33 -11.24 -6.42
N ALA A 82 0.94 -12.42 -6.44
CA ALA A 82 1.44 -13.03 -5.22
C ALA A 82 2.56 -12.16 -4.60
N PRO A 83 2.50 -11.84 -3.30
CA PRO A 83 3.53 -11.03 -2.66
C PRO A 83 4.86 -11.79 -2.64
N THR A 84 5.96 -11.06 -2.84
CA THR A 84 7.33 -11.58 -2.69
C THR A 84 7.88 -11.36 -1.27
N VAL A 85 7.32 -10.39 -0.55
CA VAL A 85 7.61 -10.16 0.87
C VAL A 85 6.78 -11.14 1.68
N THR A 86 7.42 -11.97 2.49
CA THR A 86 6.73 -12.94 3.34
C THR A 86 6.14 -12.26 4.58
N VAL A 87 5.25 -12.97 5.27
CA VAL A 87 4.66 -12.50 6.54
C VAL A 87 5.75 -12.23 7.58
N GLU A 88 6.73 -13.12 7.69
CA GLU A 88 7.84 -12.99 8.64
C GLU A 88 8.68 -11.74 8.34
N GLN A 89 8.98 -11.50 7.07
CA GLN A 89 9.70 -10.30 6.64
C GLN A 89 8.90 -9.03 6.94
N ALA A 90 7.58 -9.04 6.71
CA ALA A 90 6.72 -7.91 7.03
C ALA A 90 6.71 -7.60 8.53
N VAL A 91 6.69 -8.63 9.39
CA VAL A 91 6.79 -8.49 10.84
C VAL A 91 8.13 -7.88 11.26
N GLU A 92 9.24 -8.36 10.70
CA GLU A 92 10.57 -7.82 11.01
C GLU A 92 10.70 -6.35 10.60
N ILE A 93 10.20 -5.99 9.42
CA ILE A 93 10.14 -4.61 8.96
C ILE A 93 9.34 -3.75 9.95
N ALA A 94 8.17 -4.23 10.36
CA ALA A 94 7.31 -3.49 11.29
C ALA A 94 7.94 -3.30 12.66
N ARG A 95 8.64 -4.31 13.19
CA ARG A 95 9.41 -4.20 14.45
C ARG A 95 10.54 -3.18 14.34
N GLY A 96 11.26 -3.19 13.22
CA GLY A 96 12.29 -2.19 12.94
C GLY A 96 11.72 -0.77 12.93
N GLN A 97 10.56 -0.56 12.30
CA GLN A 97 9.87 0.73 12.27
C GLN A 97 9.38 1.17 13.67
N LEU A 98 8.86 0.25 14.46
CA LEU A 98 8.49 0.55 15.85
C LEU A 98 9.70 0.99 16.65
N THR A 99 10.85 0.30 16.52
CA THR A 99 12.10 0.69 17.19
C THR A 99 12.55 2.09 16.76
N LEU A 100 12.49 2.40 15.46
CA LEU A 100 12.83 3.72 14.96
C LEU A 100 11.88 4.81 15.49
N ALA A 101 10.58 4.51 15.56
CA ALA A 101 9.58 5.45 16.11
C ALA A 101 9.90 5.74 17.59
N ARG A 102 10.24 4.71 18.38
CA ARG A 102 10.61 4.87 19.79
C ARG A 102 11.85 5.78 19.99
N VAL A 103 12.80 5.71 19.06
CA VAL A 103 14.02 6.54 19.13
C VAL A 103 13.79 7.97 18.65
N ARG A 104 12.98 8.14 17.60
CA ARG A 104 12.88 9.42 16.88
C ARG A 104 11.72 10.30 17.31
N GLU A 105 10.66 9.71 17.83
CA GLU A 105 9.44 10.47 18.16
C GLU A 105 9.38 10.77 19.67
N PRO A 106 9.38 12.06 20.08
CA PRO A 106 9.41 12.44 21.49
C PRO A 106 8.27 11.86 22.33
N GLY A 107 7.11 11.62 21.72
CA GLY A 107 5.97 10.99 22.40
C GLY A 107 6.14 9.50 22.67
N TRP A 108 7.14 8.85 22.10
CA TRP A 108 7.40 7.41 22.20
C TRP A 108 8.68 7.06 22.95
N SER A 109 9.67 7.98 22.96
CA SER A 109 11.01 7.73 23.46
C SER A 109 11.09 7.41 24.97
N ASN A 110 10.13 7.90 25.75
CA ASN A 110 10.13 7.75 27.21
C ASN A 110 8.98 6.87 27.73
N GLN A 111 8.39 6.05 26.86
CA GLN A 111 7.25 5.22 27.24
C GLN A 111 7.63 3.73 27.24
N ASP A 112 7.52 3.11 28.41
CA ASP A 112 7.61 1.66 28.56
C ASP A 112 6.26 1.05 28.17
N PHE A 113 6.16 0.63 26.91
CA PHE A 113 5.06 -0.17 26.44
C PHE A 113 5.44 -1.64 26.47
N ASP A 114 4.53 -2.46 26.98
CA ASP A 114 4.53 -3.87 26.69
C ASP A 114 4.15 -4.09 25.24
N VAL A 115 5.00 -4.77 24.49
CA VAL A 115 4.83 -5.04 23.07
C VAL A 115 4.20 -6.41 22.90
N GLY A 116 2.97 -6.44 22.41
CA GLY A 116 2.24 -7.67 22.14
C GLY A 116 2.74 -8.41 20.91
N ARG A 117 2.15 -9.57 20.67
CA ARG A 117 2.43 -10.36 19.47
C ARG A 117 1.90 -9.65 18.24
N PRO A 118 2.71 -9.47 17.19
CA PRO A 118 2.25 -8.89 15.93
C PRO A 118 1.14 -9.72 15.29
N GLU A 119 0.13 -9.04 14.82
CA GLU A 119 -0.97 -9.57 14.01
C GLU A 119 -0.75 -9.14 12.57
N VAL A 120 -0.87 -10.07 11.61
CA VAL A 120 -0.67 -9.78 10.19
C VAL A 120 -1.90 -10.14 9.41
N GLU A 121 -2.37 -9.22 8.61
CA GLU A 121 -3.53 -9.35 7.75
C GLU A 121 -3.14 -9.02 6.31
N PRO A 122 -3.34 -9.95 5.36
CA PRO A 122 -3.13 -9.66 3.95
C PRO A 122 -4.22 -8.73 3.45
N LEU A 123 -3.83 -7.76 2.64
CA LEU A 123 -4.78 -6.84 2.02
C LEU A 123 -4.32 -6.43 0.63
N LEU A 124 -5.27 -5.92 -0.16
CA LEU A 124 -5.02 -5.35 -1.47
C LEU A 124 -5.14 -3.83 -1.40
N TYR A 125 -4.11 -3.17 -1.87
CA TYR A 125 -4.05 -1.71 -1.90
C TYR A 125 -4.35 -1.18 -3.30
N PRO A 126 -5.32 -0.27 -3.47
CA PRO A 126 -5.72 0.23 -4.78
C PRO A 126 -4.76 1.28 -5.31
N LEU A 127 -4.37 1.12 -6.56
CA LEU A 127 -3.62 2.11 -7.33
C LEU A 127 -4.33 2.35 -8.66
N TRP A 128 -4.24 3.57 -9.19
CA TRP A 128 -4.57 3.87 -10.58
C TRP A 128 -3.32 3.75 -11.42
N ALA A 129 -3.35 2.87 -12.43
CA ALA A 129 -2.28 2.70 -13.41
C ALA A 129 -2.67 3.39 -14.70
N TYR A 130 -1.81 4.28 -15.16
CA TYR A 130 -1.92 4.99 -16.42
C TYR A 130 -0.77 4.59 -17.32
N TYR A 131 -1.08 3.89 -18.42
CA TYR A 131 -0.08 3.42 -19.36
C TYR A 131 0.09 4.43 -20.49
N TYR A 132 1.32 4.75 -20.83
CA TYR A 132 1.65 5.67 -21.90
C TYR A 132 2.89 5.23 -22.66
N GLU A 133 3.00 5.64 -23.91
CA GLU A 133 4.18 5.40 -24.70
C GLU A 133 5.20 6.52 -24.46
N ARG A 134 6.32 6.18 -23.83
CA ARG A 134 7.40 7.15 -23.56
C ARG A 134 8.25 7.44 -24.79
N ARG A 135 8.52 6.40 -25.59
CA ARG A 135 9.21 6.44 -26.88
C ARG A 135 8.62 5.35 -27.76
N LYS A 136 8.78 5.49 -29.08
CA LYS A 136 8.24 4.51 -30.03
C LYS A 136 8.53 3.07 -29.60
N GLY A 137 7.50 2.33 -29.24
CA GLY A 137 7.57 0.95 -28.78
C GLY A 137 7.96 0.74 -27.31
N MET A 138 8.15 1.81 -26.51
CA MET A 138 8.44 1.71 -25.08
C MET A 138 7.23 2.19 -24.26
N LEU A 139 6.51 1.23 -23.71
CA LEU A 139 5.44 1.51 -22.74
C LEU A 139 6.05 1.86 -21.38
N ASP A 140 5.46 2.82 -20.73
CA ASP A 140 5.74 3.19 -19.35
C ASP A 140 4.42 3.34 -18.58
N VAL A 141 4.48 3.43 -17.26
CA VAL A 141 3.30 3.54 -16.41
C VAL A 141 3.48 4.66 -15.39
N LEU A 142 2.42 5.43 -15.19
CA LEU A 142 2.25 6.30 -14.02
C LEU A 142 1.32 5.59 -13.04
N LEU A 143 1.70 5.57 -11.78
CA LEU A 143 0.87 5.04 -10.71
C LEU A 143 0.45 6.16 -9.78
N LEU A 144 -0.85 6.22 -9.52
CA LEU A 144 -1.45 7.10 -8.52
C LEU A 144 -1.98 6.25 -7.38
N ASP A 145 -1.68 6.64 -6.17
CA ASP A 145 -2.30 6.08 -4.98
C ASP A 145 -3.79 6.45 -4.98
N ALA A 146 -4.65 5.45 -5.07
CA ALA A 146 -6.10 5.68 -5.17
C ALA A 146 -6.72 6.19 -3.85
N VAL A 147 -5.99 6.07 -2.74
CA VAL A 147 -6.44 6.53 -1.41
C VAL A 147 -6.05 7.99 -1.19
N THR A 148 -4.82 8.35 -1.56
CA THR A 148 -4.28 9.69 -1.29
C THR A 148 -4.33 10.63 -2.51
N GLY A 149 -4.53 10.09 -3.70
CA GLY A 149 -4.48 10.84 -4.97
C GLY A 149 -3.09 11.30 -5.37
N LYS A 150 -2.05 10.80 -4.72
CA LYS A 150 -0.66 11.22 -4.99
C LYS A 150 0.05 10.23 -5.91
N LEU A 151 1.01 10.74 -6.65
CA LEU A 151 1.93 9.88 -7.41
C LEU A 151 2.71 8.98 -6.45
N VAL A 152 2.79 7.70 -6.77
CA VAL A 152 3.60 6.76 -5.98
C VAL A 152 5.08 6.89 -6.34
N GLY A 153 5.93 6.53 -5.39
CA GLY A 153 7.37 6.57 -5.57
C GLY A 153 7.89 5.54 -6.56
N SER A 154 9.13 5.73 -7.00
CA SER A 154 9.80 4.86 -7.98
C SER A 154 9.89 3.39 -7.52
N ARG A 155 10.01 3.12 -6.23
CA ARG A 155 10.04 1.75 -5.68
C ARG A 155 8.76 1.00 -5.98
N THR A 156 7.61 1.57 -5.64
CA THR A 156 6.30 0.97 -5.90
C THR A 156 6.06 0.79 -7.40
N LYS A 157 6.53 1.75 -8.23
CA LYS A 157 6.48 1.62 -9.69
C LYS A 157 7.29 0.41 -10.18
N VAL A 158 8.51 0.24 -9.71
CA VAL A 158 9.37 -0.91 -10.07
C VAL A 158 8.72 -2.21 -9.59
N ALA A 159 8.23 -2.25 -8.36
CA ALA A 159 7.54 -3.41 -7.82
C ALA A 159 6.33 -3.83 -8.66
N PHE A 160 5.52 -2.86 -9.06
CA PHE A 160 4.38 -3.08 -9.95
C PHE A 160 4.79 -3.67 -11.31
N LEU A 161 5.80 -3.09 -11.96
CA LEU A 161 6.31 -3.59 -13.22
C LEU A 161 6.90 -5.01 -13.10
N THR A 162 7.56 -5.29 -11.98
CA THR A 162 8.09 -6.63 -11.67
C THR A 162 6.95 -7.63 -11.48
N ALA A 163 5.90 -7.25 -10.74
CA ALA A 163 4.74 -8.11 -10.50
C ALA A 163 4.01 -8.43 -11.81
N ILE A 164 3.77 -7.44 -12.68
CA ILE A 164 3.17 -7.67 -14.01
C ILE A 164 4.05 -8.61 -14.84
N THR A 165 5.35 -8.37 -14.88
CA THR A 165 6.27 -9.18 -15.68
C THR A 165 6.30 -10.62 -15.20
N ALA A 166 6.20 -10.85 -13.90
CA ALA A 166 6.10 -12.18 -13.32
C ALA A 166 4.79 -12.88 -13.71
N ALA A 167 3.67 -12.17 -13.62
CA ALA A 167 2.35 -12.70 -13.98
C ALA A 167 2.21 -13.05 -15.48
N MET A 168 2.90 -12.32 -16.36
CA MET A 168 2.89 -12.62 -17.80
C MET A 168 3.71 -13.84 -18.20
N LYS A 169 4.54 -14.38 -17.30
CA LYS A 169 5.40 -15.56 -17.55
C LYS A 169 4.78 -16.87 -17.09
N THR A 170 3.65 -16.80 -16.40
CA THR A 170 2.89 -17.93 -15.88
C THR A 170 1.76 -18.29 -16.85
#